data_703e99bbea323e73aeff1d866d7bff56
#
_entry.id   703e99bbea323e73aeff1d866d7bff56
#
_cell.length_a   1.000
_cell.length_b   1.000
_cell.length_c   1.000
_cell.angle_alpha   90.00
_cell.angle_beta   90.00
_cell.angle_gamma   90.00
#
_symmetry.space_group_name_H-M   'P 1'
#
loop_
_entity.id
_entity.type
_entity.pdbx_description
1 polymer ?
#
loop_
_entity_poly.entity_id
_entity_poly.type
_entity_poly.pdbx_seq_one_letter_code
_entity_poly.pdbx_strand_id
1 'polypeptide(L)'
;MNTFNIEKYQIVKNEDIDVSNIPMLVRRKFSNLDKLVLTVLSKLYDNNIDEIIFTSKKGEFSRLKEIISQYQSDNMVSPTKFSASVHNFSVSAFSQLNKITTPYSAISAGEESLASGIISAITQPNKRICVCYADDFGIGVIISTKSNGYCFKKEKN
;
A
#
# COMPACT_ATOMS: atom_id res chain seq x y z
N MET A 1 -20.29 -18.31 7.37
CA MET A 1 -19.10 -17.58 7.84
C MET A 1 -18.08 -17.63 6.71
N ASN A 2 -17.69 -16.47 6.15
CA ASN A 2 -16.70 -16.48 5.09
C ASN A 2 -15.36 -16.88 5.68
N THR A 3 -14.78 -17.95 5.20
CA THR A 3 -13.42 -18.36 5.55
C THR A 3 -12.46 -17.51 4.74
N PHE A 4 -11.41 -17.01 5.35
CA PHE A 4 -10.30 -16.35 4.67
C PHE A 4 -8.97 -17.00 5.05
N ASN A 5 -7.98 -16.84 4.22
CA ASN A 5 -6.64 -17.35 4.44
C ASN A 5 -5.62 -16.22 4.26
N ILE A 6 -4.65 -16.15 5.17
CA ILE A 6 -3.46 -15.30 5.00
C ILE A 6 -2.41 -16.16 4.28
N GLU A 7 -2.13 -15.82 3.02
CA GLU A 7 -1.19 -16.60 2.21
C GLU A 7 0.25 -16.16 2.42
N LYS A 8 0.47 -14.86 2.59
CA LYS A 8 1.80 -14.29 2.72
C LYS A 8 1.74 -12.96 3.45
N TYR A 9 2.77 -12.64 4.19
CA TYR A 9 2.93 -11.31 4.78
C TYR A 9 4.39 -10.84 4.69
N GLN A 10 4.59 -9.53 4.78
CA GLN A 10 5.89 -8.89 4.79
C GLN A 10 5.86 -7.68 5.71
N ILE A 11 6.89 -7.53 6.54
CA ILE A 11 7.14 -6.33 7.34
C ILE A 11 8.40 -5.68 6.78
N VAL A 12 8.35 -4.37 6.57
CA VAL A 12 9.47 -3.56 6.04
C VAL A 12 9.69 -2.40 6.99
N LYS A 13 10.88 -2.32 7.57
CA LYS A 13 11.32 -1.16 8.35
C LYS A 13 12.04 -0.16 7.45
N ASN A 14 12.31 1.03 7.97
CA ASN A 14 13.00 2.07 7.20
C ASN A 14 14.39 1.63 6.70
N GLU A 15 15.11 0.86 7.49
CA GLU A 15 16.42 0.29 7.12
C GLU A 15 16.34 -0.77 6.01
N ASP A 16 15.15 -1.38 5.80
CA ASP A 16 14.91 -2.46 4.82
C ASP A 16 14.35 -1.94 3.50
N ILE A 17 14.22 -0.62 3.34
CA ILE A 17 13.72 -0.01 2.11
C ILE A 17 14.65 -0.34 0.96
N ASP A 18 14.10 -0.97 -0.07
CA ASP A 18 14.81 -1.27 -1.30
C ASP A 18 14.02 -0.75 -2.52
N VAL A 19 14.54 0.29 -3.11
CA VAL A 19 14.07 0.91 -4.35
C VAL A 19 15.18 0.96 -5.40
N SER A 20 16.17 0.08 -5.30
CA SER A 20 17.33 0.04 -6.18
C SER A 20 16.98 -0.20 -7.65
N ASN A 21 15.90 -0.94 -7.90
CA ASN A 21 15.33 -1.21 -9.22
C ASN A 21 14.67 0.01 -9.89
N ILE A 22 14.45 1.10 -9.14
CA ILE A 22 13.85 2.34 -9.66
C ILE A 22 14.96 3.31 -10.09
N PRO A 23 14.91 3.89 -11.30
CA PRO A 23 15.90 4.85 -11.74
C PRO A 23 16.04 6.03 -10.76
N MET A 24 17.28 6.47 -10.50
CA MET A 24 17.59 7.50 -9.50
C MET A 24 16.77 8.78 -9.67
N LEU A 25 16.58 9.26 -10.89
CA LEU A 25 15.80 10.47 -11.17
C LEU A 25 14.33 10.33 -10.79
N VAL A 26 13.78 9.13 -10.89
CA VAL A 26 12.38 8.83 -10.52
C VAL A 26 12.25 8.71 -9.02
N ARG A 27 13.12 7.93 -8.36
CA ARG A 27 13.05 7.70 -6.91
C ARG A 27 13.29 8.94 -6.06
N ARG A 28 13.96 9.98 -6.58
CA ARG A 28 14.12 11.28 -5.91
C ARG A 28 12.81 12.01 -5.66
N LYS A 29 11.76 11.67 -6.42
CA LYS A 29 10.42 12.27 -6.28
C LYS A 29 9.59 11.61 -5.18
N PHE A 30 10.02 10.45 -4.69
CA PHE A 30 9.27 9.66 -3.71
C PHE A 30 9.60 10.05 -2.28
N SER A 31 8.56 10.19 -1.47
CA SER A 31 8.66 10.33 -0.03
C SER A 31 9.17 9.02 0.60
N ASN A 32 9.46 9.05 1.91
CA ASN A 32 9.78 7.83 2.62
C ASN A 32 8.60 6.84 2.64
N LEU A 33 7.38 7.36 2.78
CA LEU A 33 6.14 6.59 2.69
C LEU A 33 6.04 5.87 1.33
N ASP A 34 6.25 6.60 0.23
CA ASP A 34 6.23 6.01 -1.12
C ASP A 34 7.21 4.85 -1.23
N LYS A 35 8.44 5.05 -0.75
CA LYS A 35 9.49 4.02 -0.81
C LYS A 35 9.15 2.79 0.03
N LEU A 36 8.53 2.96 1.20
CA LEU A 36 8.01 1.85 2.01
C LEU A 36 6.95 1.05 1.23
N VAL A 37 5.94 1.73 0.68
CA VAL A 37 4.87 1.10 -0.10
C VAL A 37 5.44 0.35 -1.31
N LEU A 38 6.32 1.00 -2.07
CA LEU A 38 6.97 0.39 -3.24
C LEU A 38 7.75 -0.86 -2.85
N THR A 39 8.48 -0.83 -1.73
CA THR A 39 9.24 -1.99 -1.23
C THR A 39 8.31 -3.13 -0.79
N VAL A 40 7.26 -2.83 -0.02
CA VAL A 40 6.28 -3.84 0.42
C VAL A 40 5.62 -4.51 -0.77
N LEU A 41 5.09 -3.72 -1.71
CA LEU A 41 4.39 -4.23 -2.88
C LEU A 41 5.32 -5.01 -3.81
N SER A 42 6.56 -4.56 -4.01
CA SER A 42 7.55 -5.30 -4.82
C SER A 42 7.85 -6.71 -4.28
N LYS A 43 7.74 -6.90 -2.96
CA LYS A 43 7.97 -8.21 -2.32
C LYS A 43 6.74 -9.12 -2.32
N LEU A 44 5.55 -8.56 -2.44
CA LEU A 44 4.30 -9.31 -2.27
C LEU A 44 3.47 -9.44 -3.53
N TYR A 45 3.48 -8.41 -4.38
CA TYR A 45 2.61 -8.38 -5.56
C TYR A 45 2.94 -9.48 -6.56
N ASP A 46 1.92 -10.11 -7.07
CA ASP A 46 1.94 -10.98 -8.24
C ASP A 46 0.66 -10.75 -9.10
N ASN A 47 0.68 -11.24 -10.34
CA ASN A 47 -0.41 -11.01 -11.30
C ASN A 47 -1.74 -11.70 -10.95
N ASN A 48 -1.78 -12.50 -9.88
CA ASN A 48 -3.01 -13.15 -9.40
C ASN A 48 -3.70 -12.34 -8.29
N ILE A 49 -3.18 -11.16 -7.95
CA ILE A 49 -3.84 -10.23 -7.04
C ILE A 49 -5.02 -9.56 -7.76
N ASP A 50 -6.21 -9.69 -7.19
CA ASP A 50 -7.44 -9.13 -7.74
C ASP A 50 -7.62 -7.65 -7.37
N GLU A 51 -7.05 -7.21 -6.24
CA GLU A 51 -7.11 -5.82 -5.75
C GLU A 51 -5.97 -5.51 -4.78
N ILE A 52 -5.52 -4.26 -4.77
CA ILE A 52 -4.61 -3.72 -3.75
C ILE A 52 -5.40 -2.76 -2.87
N ILE A 53 -5.39 -2.97 -1.55
CA ILE A 53 -5.93 -2.02 -0.57
C ILE A 53 -4.76 -1.37 0.14
N PHE A 54 -4.54 -0.08 -0.15
CA PHE A 54 -3.55 0.71 0.56
C PHE A 54 -4.17 1.35 1.79
N THR A 55 -3.46 1.30 2.90
CA THR A 55 -3.90 1.92 4.16
C THR A 55 -2.77 2.71 4.80
N SER A 56 -3.10 3.88 5.34
CA SER A 56 -2.16 4.73 6.06
C SER A 56 -2.94 5.65 7.00
N LYS A 57 -2.42 5.87 8.18
CA LYS A 57 -2.97 6.84 9.13
C LYS A 57 -2.75 8.27 8.67
N LYS A 58 -1.53 8.57 8.24
CA LYS A 58 -1.07 9.94 7.92
C LYS A 58 -1.05 10.22 6.42
N GLY A 59 -0.85 9.17 5.60
CA GLY A 59 -0.64 9.33 4.15
C GLY A 59 0.49 10.32 3.85
N GLU A 60 0.30 11.14 2.84
CA GLU A 60 1.25 12.18 2.38
C GLU A 60 1.14 13.49 3.17
N PHE A 61 0.81 13.42 4.46
CA PHE A 61 0.59 14.62 5.30
C PHE A 61 1.81 15.56 5.35
N SER A 62 3.03 15.02 5.34
CA SER A 62 4.25 15.82 5.31
C SER A 62 4.33 16.65 4.02
N ARG A 63 3.99 16.05 2.89
CA ARG A 63 3.96 16.71 1.58
C ARG A 63 2.86 17.77 1.52
N LEU A 64 1.71 17.49 2.11
CA LEU A 64 0.63 18.47 2.23
C LEU A 64 1.06 19.71 3.02
N LYS A 65 1.79 19.54 4.13
CA LYS A 65 2.36 20.66 4.89
C LYS A 65 3.31 21.53 4.06
N GLU A 66 4.18 20.90 3.27
CA GLU A 66 5.10 21.62 2.37
C GLU A 66 4.34 22.45 1.34
N ILE A 67 3.26 21.90 0.76
CA ILE A 67 2.41 22.59 -0.20
C ILE A 67 1.73 23.81 0.43
N ILE A 68 1.17 23.64 1.63
CA ILE A 68 0.52 24.75 2.36
C ILE A 68 1.54 25.85 2.66
N SER A 69 2.73 25.51 3.15
CA SER A 69 3.79 26.48 3.42
C SER A 69 4.23 27.21 2.15
N GLN A 70 4.39 26.51 1.02
CA GLN A 70 4.74 27.10 -0.26
C GLN A 70 3.63 28.04 -0.75
N TYR A 71 2.37 27.67 -0.62
CA TYR A 71 1.26 28.53 -1.00
C TYR A 71 1.21 29.82 -0.17
N GLN A 72 1.49 29.72 1.12
CA GLN A 72 1.52 30.88 2.03
C GLN A 72 2.66 31.86 1.69
N SER A 73 3.82 31.37 1.22
CA SER A 73 4.96 32.21 0.87
C SER A 73 4.86 32.77 -0.55
N ASP A 74 4.53 31.96 -1.52
CA ASP A 74 4.69 32.28 -2.94
C ASP A 74 3.35 32.46 -3.67
N ASN A 75 2.22 32.19 -2.99
CA ASN A 75 0.87 32.17 -3.54
C ASN A 75 0.75 31.25 -4.78
N MET A 76 1.63 30.26 -4.88
CA MET A 76 1.67 29.28 -5.97
C MET A 76 1.94 27.88 -5.43
N VAL A 77 1.42 26.86 -6.11
CA VAL A 77 1.65 25.45 -5.79
C VAL A 77 2.18 24.72 -7.02
N SER A 78 3.24 23.94 -6.83
CA SER A 78 3.75 23.07 -7.89
C SER A 78 2.71 21.99 -8.24
N PRO A 79 2.26 21.86 -9.50
CA PRO A 79 1.33 20.80 -9.92
C PRO A 79 1.87 19.39 -9.64
N THR A 80 3.17 19.18 -9.79
CA THR A 80 3.81 17.90 -9.50
C THR A 80 3.76 17.55 -8.01
N LYS A 81 4.01 18.51 -7.12
CA LYS A 81 3.90 18.29 -5.68
C LYS A 81 2.46 18.05 -5.27
N PHE A 82 1.52 18.82 -5.85
CA PHE A 82 0.10 18.67 -5.57
C PHE A 82 -0.41 17.28 -5.96
N SER A 83 -0.12 16.81 -7.17
CA SER A 83 -0.53 15.47 -7.62
C SER A 83 0.09 14.33 -6.79
N ALA A 84 1.24 14.56 -6.17
CA ALA A 84 1.88 13.58 -5.30
C ALA A 84 1.43 13.67 -3.82
N SER A 85 0.55 14.61 -3.46
CA SER A 85 0.07 14.78 -2.08
C SER A 85 -1.21 13.99 -1.77
N VAL A 86 -1.82 13.36 -2.77
CA VAL A 86 -3.03 12.57 -2.57
C VAL A 86 -2.73 11.24 -1.86
N HIS A 87 -3.67 10.77 -1.05
CA HIS A 87 -3.49 9.61 -0.18
C HIS A 87 -3.09 8.32 -0.95
N ASN A 88 -3.61 8.13 -2.15
CA ASN A 88 -3.35 6.96 -2.98
C ASN A 88 -2.14 7.09 -3.91
N PHE A 89 -1.32 8.13 -3.77
CA PHE A 89 -0.20 8.39 -4.68
C PHE A 89 0.79 7.23 -4.73
N SER A 90 1.19 6.70 -3.57
CA SER A 90 2.19 5.63 -3.48
C SER A 90 1.78 4.36 -4.25
N VAL A 91 0.53 3.93 -4.11
CA VAL A 91 0.03 2.74 -4.82
C VAL A 91 -0.16 3.02 -6.31
N SER A 92 -0.58 4.24 -6.66
CA SER A 92 -0.64 4.70 -8.06
C SER A 92 0.74 4.68 -8.72
N ALA A 93 1.77 5.16 -8.01
CA ALA A 93 3.16 5.13 -8.47
C ALA A 93 3.64 3.69 -8.71
N PHE A 94 3.32 2.76 -7.80
CA PHE A 94 3.61 1.34 -7.99
C PHE A 94 2.96 0.78 -9.26
N SER A 95 1.67 1.08 -9.47
CA SER A 95 0.93 0.62 -10.65
C SER A 95 1.55 1.15 -11.95
N GLN A 96 1.91 2.43 -11.99
CA GLN A 96 2.52 3.06 -13.16
C GLN A 96 3.92 2.50 -13.45
N LEU A 97 4.77 2.35 -12.43
CA LEU A 97 6.13 1.81 -12.59
C LEU A 97 6.13 0.37 -13.11
N ASN A 98 5.19 -0.44 -12.66
CA ASN A 98 5.10 -1.85 -13.04
C ASN A 98 4.11 -2.12 -14.17
N LYS A 99 3.46 -1.07 -14.73
CA LYS A 99 2.49 -1.17 -15.83
C LYS A 99 1.37 -2.17 -15.55
N ILE A 100 0.87 -2.17 -14.33
CA ILE A 100 -0.21 -3.05 -13.89
C ILE A 100 -1.55 -2.32 -13.91
N THR A 101 -2.61 -3.09 -14.14
CA THR A 101 -3.99 -2.59 -14.20
C THR A 101 -4.86 -3.10 -13.05
N THR A 102 -4.24 -3.76 -12.06
CA THR A 102 -4.94 -4.23 -10.87
C THR A 102 -5.62 -3.06 -10.16
N PRO A 103 -6.93 -3.14 -9.88
CA PRO A 103 -7.64 -2.12 -9.13
C PRO A 103 -7.02 -1.89 -7.78
N TYR A 104 -7.06 -0.64 -7.31
CA TYR A 104 -6.63 -0.31 -5.96
C TYR A 104 -7.56 0.69 -5.31
N SER A 105 -7.62 0.61 -3.98
CA SER A 105 -8.32 1.55 -3.12
C SER A 105 -7.38 2.06 -2.02
N ALA A 106 -7.75 3.16 -1.38
CA ALA A 106 -6.98 3.74 -0.29
C ALA A 106 -7.90 4.06 0.90
N ILE A 107 -7.49 3.65 2.10
CA ILE A 107 -8.25 3.80 3.35
C ILE A 107 -7.41 4.56 4.37
N SER A 108 -8.03 5.52 5.04
CA SER A 108 -7.46 6.17 6.22
C SER A 108 -8.49 6.13 7.34
N ALA A 109 -8.13 5.51 8.46
CA ALA A 109 -8.98 5.33 9.64
C ALA A 109 -8.20 5.55 10.94
N GLY A 110 -7.25 6.49 10.93
CA GLY A 110 -6.39 6.76 12.07
C GLY A 110 -5.59 5.53 12.51
N GLU A 111 -5.59 5.22 13.80
CA GLU A 111 -4.90 4.04 14.35
C GLU A 111 -5.45 2.72 13.80
N GLU A 112 -6.72 2.70 13.37
CA GLU A 112 -7.42 1.53 12.86
C GLU A 112 -7.21 1.31 11.34
N SER A 113 -6.32 2.05 10.69
CA SER A 113 -6.14 2.00 9.24
C SER A 113 -5.79 0.59 8.74
N LEU A 114 -4.86 -0.10 9.40
CA LEU A 114 -4.50 -1.48 9.03
C LEU A 114 -5.66 -2.44 9.23
N ALA A 115 -6.32 -2.37 10.39
CA ALA A 115 -7.47 -3.23 10.70
C ALA A 115 -8.61 -3.00 9.70
N SER A 116 -8.90 -1.75 9.35
CA SER A 116 -9.92 -1.39 8.36
C SER A 116 -9.62 -1.97 6.98
N GLY A 117 -8.35 -1.95 6.55
CA GLY A 117 -7.92 -2.58 5.31
C GLY A 117 -8.11 -4.10 5.31
N ILE A 118 -7.75 -4.76 6.41
CA ILE A 118 -7.95 -6.21 6.57
C ILE A 118 -9.45 -6.54 6.57
N ILE A 119 -10.27 -5.81 7.31
CA ILE A 119 -11.74 -6.00 7.32
C ILE A 119 -12.30 -5.82 5.91
N SER A 120 -11.90 -4.77 5.21
CA SER A 120 -12.33 -4.54 3.82
C SER A 120 -11.96 -5.71 2.91
N ALA A 121 -10.79 -6.32 3.09
CA ALA A 121 -10.35 -7.47 2.30
C ALA A 121 -11.17 -8.74 2.61
N ILE A 122 -11.36 -9.08 3.89
CA ILE A 122 -12.05 -10.32 4.28
C ILE A 122 -13.56 -10.30 3.99
N THR A 123 -14.14 -9.12 3.84
CA THR A 123 -15.56 -8.96 3.48
C THR A 123 -15.84 -9.13 1.98
N GLN A 124 -14.82 -9.12 1.13
CA GLN A 124 -14.97 -9.31 -0.31
C GLN A 124 -14.89 -10.81 -0.67
N PRO A 125 -15.95 -11.42 -1.21
CA PRO A 125 -15.94 -12.85 -1.52
C PRO A 125 -15.12 -13.15 -2.78
N ASN A 126 -14.52 -14.34 -2.82
CA ASN A 126 -13.83 -14.89 -3.98
C ASN A 126 -12.70 -14.01 -4.54
N LYS A 127 -12.02 -13.26 -3.69
CA LYS A 127 -10.90 -12.40 -4.07
C LYS A 127 -9.59 -12.80 -3.39
N ARG A 128 -8.50 -12.44 -4.03
CA ARG A 128 -7.15 -12.49 -3.51
C ARG A 128 -6.61 -11.06 -3.45
N ILE A 129 -6.49 -10.51 -2.26
CA ILE A 129 -6.28 -9.08 -2.01
C ILE A 129 -4.95 -8.86 -1.32
N CYS A 130 -4.17 -7.89 -1.80
CA CYS A 130 -2.98 -7.40 -1.14
C CYS A 130 -3.33 -6.16 -0.31
N VAL A 131 -3.33 -6.29 1.01
CA VAL A 131 -3.45 -5.14 1.92
C VAL A 131 -2.04 -4.63 2.21
N CYS A 132 -1.79 -3.35 1.94
CA CYS A 132 -0.53 -2.68 2.19
C CYS A 132 -0.74 -1.49 3.13
N TYR A 133 -0.14 -1.55 4.30
CA TYR A 133 -0.10 -0.45 5.27
C TYR A 133 1.28 0.19 5.26
N ALA A 134 1.35 1.51 5.34
CA ALA A 134 2.60 2.22 5.56
C ALA A 134 2.38 3.54 6.31
N ASP A 135 3.23 3.78 7.29
CA ASP A 135 3.45 5.06 7.99
C ASP A 135 4.92 5.11 8.45
N ASP A 136 5.21 4.78 9.71
CA ASP A 136 6.59 4.74 10.24
C ASP A 136 7.31 3.42 9.85
N PHE A 137 6.57 2.42 9.41
CA PHE A 137 7.01 1.15 8.84
C PHE A 137 5.96 0.65 7.85
N GLY A 138 6.31 -0.35 7.04
CA GLY A 138 5.40 -0.96 6.08
C GLY A 138 5.00 -2.38 6.49
N ILE A 139 3.72 -2.71 6.31
CA ILE A 139 3.20 -4.09 6.40
C ILE A 139 2.45 -4.40 5.13
N GLY A 140 2.67 -5.58 4.59
CA GLY A 140 1.85 -6.12 3.52
C GLY A 140 1.33 -7.51 3.88
N VAL A 141 0.09 -7.78 3.50
CA VAL A 141 -0.57 -9.07 3.73
C VAL A 141 -1.35 -9.47 2.50
N ILE A 142 -1.17 -10.69 2.02
CA ILE A 142 -2.03 -11.28 1.00
C ILE A 142 -3.12 -12.09 1.68
N ILE A 143 -4.36 -11.69 1.46
CA ILE A 143 -5.56 -12.32 2.00
C ILE A 143 -6.36 -12.93 0.85
N SER A 144 -6.69 -14.21 0.95
CA SER A 144 -7.55 -14.91 0.01
C SER A 144 -8.86 -15.28 0.67
N THR A 145 -9.95 -14.88 0.06
CA THR A 145 -11.32 -15.31 0.39
C THR A 145 -11.84 -16.30 -0.65
N LYS A 146 -10.99 -16.74 -1.61
CA LYS A 146 -11.33 -17.78 -2.57
C LYS A 146 -11.49 -19.10 -1.81
N SER A 147 -12.59 -19.79 -2.03
CA SER A 147 -12.82 -21.13 -1.49
C SER A 147 -11.91 -22.12 -2.22
N ASN A 148 -10.65 -22.16 -1.85
CA ASN A 148 -9.80 -23.29 -2.15
C ASN A 148 -10.12 -24.38 -1.14
N GLY A 149 -10.42 -25.60 -1.60
CA GLY A 149 -10.73 -26.74 -0.78
C GLY A 149 -9.60 -27.25 0.14
N TYR A 150 -8.81 -26.33 0.69
CA TYR A 150 -7.80 -26.59 1.69
C TYR A 150 -8.28 -26.10 3.05
N CYS A 151 -9.07 -26.96 3.73
CA CYS A 151 -9.10 -26.92 5.19
C CYS A 151 -7.69 -27.18 5.70
N PHE A 152 -7.19 -26.34 6.60
CA PHE A 152 -6.03 -26.71 7.42
C PHE A 152 -6.29 -28.06 8.06
N LYS A 153 -5.58 -29.10 7.65
CA LYS A 153 -5.50 -30.34 8.44
C LYS A 153 -4.72 -29.96 9.70
N LYS A 154 -5.44 -29.89 10.84
CA LYS A 154 -4.83 -29.91 12.15
C LYS A 154 -4.00 -31.20 12.23
N GLU A 155 -2.68 -31.10 12.17
CA GLU A 155 -1.84 -32.22 12.55
C GLU A 155 -2.14 -32.51 14.03
N LYS A 156 -2.73 -33.68 14.28
CA LYS A 156 -2.83 -34.23 15.63
C LYS A 156 -1.46 -34.78 15.97
N ASN A 157 -0.78 -34.15 16.92
CA ASN A 157 0.24 -34.83 17.72
C ASN A 157 -0.45 -35.78 18.71
#